data_7c1a40beeb7ea9ff10c18f2717dfec05
#
_entry.id   7c1a40beeb7ea9ff10c18f2717dfec05
#
_cell.length_a   1.000
_cell.length_b   1.000
_cell.length_c   1.000
_cell.angle_alpha   90.00
_cell.angle_beta   90.00
_cell.angle_gamma   90.00
#
_symmetry.space_group_name_H-M   'P 1'
#
loop_
_entity.id
_entity.type
_entity.pdbx_description
1 polymer ?
#
loop_
_entity_poly.entity_id
_entity_poly.type
_entity_poly.pdbx_seq_one_letter_code
_entity_poly.pdbx_strand_id
1 'polypeptide(L)'
;MIPEPRDALAVPMRPAGFCVGPGHMVVYGNAAFVAEFGDRCVGLPAREGMLGLPADAFAVLDAVFASGRPLARWIRRDEEDWRLTAAPRVDPETDETIGVAFHLRARSDTPILRAAS
;
A
#
# COMPACT_ATOMS: atom_id res chain seq x y z
N MET A 1 21.44 1.23 -27.61
CA MET A 1 20.94 0.91 -26.42
C MET A 1 19.49 0.65 -26.43
N ILE A 2 19.12 -0.20 -25.68
CA ILE A 2 17.84 -0.57 -25.69
C ILE A 2 17.04 0.26 -24.89
N PRO A 3 15.99 0.64 -25.35
CA PRO A 3 15.13 1.47 -24.63
C PRO A 3 14.68 0.63 -23.51
N GLU A 4 14.47 1.20 -22.47
CA GLU A 4 14.01 0.53 -21.37
C GLU A 4 12.70 -0.02 -21.67
N PRO A 5 12.61 -1.24 -21.72
CA PRO A 5 11.35 -1.85 -21.96
C PRO A 5 10.36 -1.36 -20.98
N ARG A 6 10.83 -1.07 -19.83
CA ARG A 6 9.95 -0.64 -18.82
C ARG A 6 9.33 0.64 -19.18
N ASP A 7 9.94 1.41 -19.99
CA ASP A 7 9.35 2.65 -20.37
C ASP A 7 8.16 2.37 -21.23
N ALA A 8 8.29 1.43 -22.07
CA ALA A 8 7.23 1.13 -22.97
C ALA A 8 6.16 0.39 -22.23
N LEU A 9 6.52 -0.34 -21.27
CA LEU A 9 5.56 -1.07 -20.52
C LEU A 9 5.15 -0.32 -19.31
N ALA A 10 5.50 0.92 -19.27
CA ALA A 10 5.34 1.67 -18.07
C ALA A 10 3.95 1.62 -17.56
N VAL A 11 3.84 1.15 -16.38
CA VAL A 11 2.62 1.15 -15.68
C VAL A 11 2.89 2.12 -14.59
N PRO A 12 1.99 2.98 -14.27
CA PRO A 12 2.22 3.93 -13.20
C PRO A 12 2.62 3.20 -11.94
N MET A 13 3.67 3.68 -11.32
CA MET A 13 4.09 3.11 -10.06
C MET A 13 3.02 3.42 -9.04
N ARG A 14 2.65 2.43 -8.27
CA ARG A 14 1.61 2.60 -7.27
C ARG A 14 2.21 2.76 -5.91
N PRO A 15 1.60 3.57 -5.05
CA PRO A 15 2.10 3.71 -3.70
C PRO A 15 2.14 2.36 -3.00
N ALA A 16 3.29 2.02 -2.47
CA ALA A 16 3.46 0.77 -1.77
C ALA A 16 4.48 0.95 -0.68
N GLY A 17 4.37 0.15 0.36
CA GLY A 17 5.31 0.22 1.45
C GLY A 17 5.07 -0.91 2.41
N PHE A 18 5.75 -0.86 3.54
CA PHE A 18 5.44 -1.82 4.57
C PHE A 18 5.72 -1.24 5.94
N CYS A 19 5.04 -1.83 6.91
CA CYS A 19 5.12 -1.36 8.29
C CYS A 19 5.33 -2.56 9.19
N VAL A 20 5.78 -2.31 10.39
CA VAL A 20 6.08 -3.36 11.34
C VAL A 20 5.36 -3.11 12.66
N GLY A 21 5.12 -4.19 13.37
CA GLY A 21 4.52 -4.15 14.70
C GLY A 21 3.03 -3.86 14.68
N PRO A 22 2.42 -3.99 15.84
CA PRO A 22 0.96 -3.77 15.94
C PRO A 22 0.57 -2.31 15.74
N GLY A 23 1.50 -1.40 15.89
CA GLY A 23 1.23 0.01 15.65
C GLY A 23 1.44 0.43 14.21
N HIS A 24 1.83 -0.51 13.36
CA HIS A 24 2.03 -0.25 11.92
C HIS A 24 3.03 0.88 11.68
N MET A 25 4.21 0.73 12.28
CA MET A 25 5.27 1.72 12.07
C MET A 25 5.74 1.59 10.64
N VAL A 26 5.62 2.65 9.86
CA VAL A 26 6.00 2.63 8.45
C VAL A 26 7.52 2.63 8.38
N VAL A 27 8.10 1.61 7.81
CA VAL A 27 9.56 1.50 7.68
C VAL A 27 10.03 1.61 6.25
N TYR A 28 9.13 1.57 5.30
CA TYR A 28 9.50 1.72 3.90
C TYR A 28 8.31 2.21 3.09
N GLY A 29 8.58 3.09 2.17
CA GLY A 29 7.60 3.50 1.17
C GLY A 29 8.33 3.75 -0.13
N ASN A 30 7.75 3.32 -1.24
CA ASN A 30 8.39 3.55 -2.54
C ASN A 30 8.18 5.00 -2.95
N ALA A 31 8.73 5.38 -4.10
CA ALA A 31 8.66 6.76 -4.55
C ALA A 31 7.22 7.24 -4.72
N ALA A 32 6.34 6.38 -5.19
CA ALA A 32 4.94 6.76 -5.36
C ALA A 32 4.28 6.99 -4.00
N PHE A 33 4.64 6.19 -2.98
CA PHE A 33 4.12 6.36 -1.65
C PHE A 33 4.58 7.72 -1.09
N VAL A 34 5.85 8.02 -1.27
CA VAL A 34 6.40 9.28 -0.78
C VAL A 34 5.74 10.46 -1.50
N ALA A 35 5.50 10.32 -2.79
CA ALA A 35 4.83 11.37 -3.54
C ALA A 35 3.40 11.60 -3.04
N GLU A 36 2.76 10.52 -2.60
CA GLU A 36 1.37 10.61 -2.17
C GLU A 36 1.23 11.05 -0.72
N PHE A 37 2.08 10.58 0.16
CA PHE A 37 1.93 10.81 1.59
C PHE A 37 3.06 11.64 2.21
N GLY A 38 4.13 11.84 1.50
CA GLY A 38 5.27 12.60 2.01
C GLY A 38 6.31 11.69 2.64
N ASP A 39 7.56 12.12 2.64
CA ASP A 39 8.64 11.29 3.14
C ASP A 39 8.64 11.25 4.67
N ARG A 40 7.96 12.18 5.31
CA ARG A 40 7.91 12.18 6.77
C ARG A 40 7.07 11.04 7.31
N CYS A 41 6.31 10.39 6.44
CA CYS A 41 5.50 9.27 6.85
C CYS A 41 6.34 8.09 7.28
N VAL A 42 7.50 7.91 6.67
CA VAL A 42 8.39 6.81 7.03
C VAL A 42 8.98 7.14 8.40
N GLY A 43 8.84 6.19 9.31
CA GLY A 43 9.28 6.38 10.68
C GLY A 43 8.15 6.73 11.64
N LEU A 44 6.95 6.85 11.12
CA LEU A 44 5.78 7.17 11.95
C LEU A 44 4.79 6.01 11.90
N PRO A 45 3.96 5.87 12.91
CA PRO A 45 2.84 4.94 12.81
C PRO A 45 1.97 5.34 11.63
N ALA A 46 1.40 4.36 10.96
CA ALA A 46 0.61 4.63 9.77
C ALA A 46 -0.51 5.63 10.04
N ARG A 47 -1.15 5.52 11.19
CA ARG A 47 -2.25 6.44 11.50
C ARG A 47 -1.80 7.88 11.64
N GLU A 48 -0.52 8.09 11.94
CA GLU A 48 0.00 9.45 12.08
C GLU A 48 0.59 9.98 10.78
N GLY A 49 1.14 9.09 9.97
CA GLY A 49 1.81 9.52 8.75
C GLY A 49 0.96 9.49 7.52
N MET A 50 0.10 8.50 7.40
CA MET A 50 -0.70 8.33 6.19
C MET A 50 -2.00 9.09 6.34
N LEU A 51 -1.89 10.39 6.38
CA LEU A 51 -3.05 11.24 6.59
C LEU A 51 -4.00 11.14 5.39
N GLY A 52 -5.25 11.30 5.67
CA GLY A 52 -6.26 11.24 4.62
C GLY A 52 -6.85 9.88 4.38
N LEU A 53 -6.27 8.85 4.99
CA LEU A 53 -6.86 7.53 4.85
C LEU A 53 -8.01 7.38 5.85
N PRO A 54 -9.07 6.70 5.45
CA PRO A 54 -10.21 6.51 6.35
C PRO A 54 -9.91 5.43 7.38
N ALA A 55 -10.70 5.38 8.42
CA ALA A 55 -10.50 4.41 9.49
C ALA A 55 -10.52 2.97 9.00
N ASP A 56 -11.31 2.66 7.98
CA ASP A 56 -11.38 1.30 7.49
C ASP A 56 -10.09 0.88 6.81
N ALA A 57 -9.27 1.81 6.34
CA ALA A 57 -7.96 1.45 5.80
C ALA A 57 -7.08 0.89 6.91
N PHE A 58 -7.10 1.55 8.07
CA PHE A 58 -6.28 1.08 9.18
C PHE A 58 -6.85 -0.21 9.77
N ALA A 59 -8.17 -0.39 9.67
CA ALA A 59 -8.78 -1.64 10.10
C ALA A 59 -8.28 -2.80 9.24
N VAL A 60 -8.00 -2.56 7.96
CA VAL A 60 -7.45 -3.58 7.09
C VAL A 60 -6.06 -3.97 7.59
N LEU A 61 -5.23 -2.99 7.92
CA LEU A 61 -3.89 -3.28 8.42
C LEU A 61 -3.97 -4.07 9.72
N ASP A 62 -4.88 -3.67 10.62
CA ASP A 62 -5.05 -4.38 11.88
C ASP A 62 -5.48 -5.83 11.63
N ALA A 63 -6.41 -6.04 10.72
CA ALA A 63 -6.93 -7.37 10.44
C ALA A 63 -5.84 -8.26 9.84
N VAL A 64 -5.05 -7.72 8.93
CA VAL A 64 -3.98 -8.50 8.31
C VAL A 64 -2.91 -8.85 9.34
N PHE A 65 -2.56 -7.91 10.18
CA PHE A 65 -1.55 -8.15 11.20
C PHE A 65 -2.04 -9.24 12.19
N ALA A 66 -3.29 -9.15 12.60
CA ALA A 66 -3.82 -10.08 13.58
C ALA A 66 -4.08 -11.47 12.99
N SER A 67 -4.56 -11.54 11.77
CA SER A 67 -4.94 -12.81 11.19
C SER A 67 -3.82 -13.51 10.44
N GLY A 68 -2.83 -12.78 10.01
CA GLY A 68 -1.78 -13.34 9.17
C GLY A 68 -2.27 -13.68 7.78
N ARG A 69 -3.38 -13.09 7.34
CA ARG A 69 -3.94 -13.36 6.02
C ARG A 69 -4.05 -12.09 5.21
N PRO A 70 -3.85 -12.16 3.90
CA PRO A 70 -3.97 -10.97 3.07
C PRO A 70 -5.42 -10.53 2.96
N LEU A 71 -5.61 -9.26 2.67
CA LEU A 71 -6.94 -8.69 2.57
C LEU A 71 -6.86 -7.54 1.58
N ALA A 72 -7.91 -7.34 0.82
CA ALA A 72 -8.01 -6.20 -0.06
C ALA A 72 -9.37 -5.56 0.14
N ARG A 73 -9.40 -4.25 0.06
CA ARG A 73 -10.64 -3.53 0.29
C ARG A 73 -10.62 -2.23 -0.48
N TRP A 74 -11.78 -1.81 -0.97
CA TRP A 74 -11.92 -0.49 -1.54
C TRP A 74 -12.10 0.49 -0.39
N ILE A 75 -11.39 1.60 -0.48
CA ILE A 75 -11.53 2.67 0.51
C ILE A 75 -11.74 3.97 -0.23
N ARG A 76 -12.22 4.97 0.48
CA ARG A 76 -12.49 6.26 -0.12
C ARG A 76 -11.50 7.25 0.42
N ARG A 77 -10.82 7.98 -0.48
CA ARG A 77 -9.86 8.98 -0.07
C ARG A 77 -9.93 10.13 -1.04
N ASP A 78 -10.17 11.34 -0.53
CA ASP A 78 -10.24 12.54 -1.37
C ASP A 78 -11.24 12.38 -2.51
N GLU A 79 -12.38 11.84 -2.17
CA GLU A 79 -13.47 11.67 -3.13
C GLU A 79 -13.14 10.71 -4.27
N GLU A 80 -12.15 9.89 -4.07
CA GLU A 80 -11.80 8.91 -5.07
C GLU A 80 -11.72 7.53 -4.40
N ASP A 81 -12.09 6.51 -5.15
CA ASP A 81 -12.00 5.15 -4.63
C ASP A 81 -10.61 4.61 -4.88
N TRP A 82 -10.05 3.98 -3.88
CA TRP A 82 -8.74 3.37 -3.97
C TRP A 82 -8.84 1.93 -3.51
N ARG A 83 -8.06 1.07 -4.14
CA ARG A 83 -7.98 -0.31 -3.71
C ARG A 83 -6.76 -0.47 -2.83
N LEU A 84 -6.99 -0.84 -1.58
CA LEU A 84 -5.90 -1.12 -0.66
C LEU A 84 -5.74 -2.62 -0.61
N THR A 85 -4.54 -3.10 -0.90
CA THR A 85 -4.23 -4.51 -0.80
C THR A 85 -3.14 -4.65 0.23
N ALA A 86 -3.32 -5.53 1.19
CA ALA A 86 -2.37 -5.71 2.27
C ALA A 86 -2.09 -7.19 2.49
N ALA A 87 -0.87 -7.50 2.82
CA ALA A 87 -0.46 -8.89 3.07
C ALA A 87 0.47 -8.93 4.25
N PRO A 88 0.48 -10.02 5.01
CA PRO A 88 1.32 -10.08 6.17
C PRO A 88 2.78 -10.25 5.80
N ARG A 89 3.65 -9.65 6.57
CA ARG A 89 5.07 -9.90 6.48
C ARG A 89 5.40 -10.84 7.62
N VAL A 90 6.01 -11.95 7.27
CA VAL A 90 6.22 -13.03 8.20
C VAL A 90 7.70 -13.25 8.43
N ASP A 91 8.09 -13.48 9.66
CA ASP A 91 9.46 -13.82 9.98
C ASP A 91 9.68 -15.26 9.50
N PRO A 92 10.60 -15.49 8.58
CA PRO A 92 10.77 -16.84 8.02
C PRO A 92 11.24 -17.86 9.03
N GLU A 93 11.80 -17.43 10.14
CA GLU A 93 12.28 -18.37 11.13
C GLU A 93 11.23 -18.77 12.14
N THR A 94 10.32 -17.88 12.46
CA THR A 94 9.33 -18.17 13.47
C THR A 94 7.93 -18.28 12.94
N ASP A 95 7.70 -17.89 11.69
CA ASP A 95 6.38 -17.87 11.07
C ASP A 95 5.46 -16.86 11.74
N GLU A 96 6.00 -15.96 12.52
CA GLU A 96 5.17 -14.95 13.15
C GLU A 96 4.97 -13.77 12.24
N THR A 97 3.79 -13.18 12.25
CA THR A 97 3.52 -11.98 11.49
C THR A 97 4.20 -10.82 12.19
N ILE A 98 5.12 -10.18 11.50
CA ILE A 98 5.86 -9.07 12.07
C ILE A 98 5.46 -7.74 11.50
N GLY A 99 4.66 -7.72 10.48
CA GLY A 99 4.22 -6.48 9.90
C GLY A 99 3.27 -6.71 8.74
N VAL A 100 3.04 -5.66 7.98
CA VAL A 100 2.11 -5.69 6.86
C VAL A 100 2.73 -4.97 5.68
N ALA A 101 2.69 -5.59 4.52
CA ALA A 101 3.07 -4.93 3.28
C ALA A 101 1.78 -4.52 2.59
N PHE A 102 1.77 -3.36 1.96
CA PHE A 102 0.55 -2.87 1.35
C PHE A 102 0.83 -2.11 0.08
N HIS A 103 -0.17 -2.01 -0.76
CA HIS A 103 -0.12 -1.09 -1.88
C HIS A 103 -1.50 -0.54 -2.13
N LEU A 104 -1.53 0.61 -2.79
CA LEU A 104 -2.75 1.32 -3.08
C LEU A 104 -2.83 1.56 -4.57
N ARG A 105 -4.04 1.46 -5.11
CA ARG A 105 -4.26 1.74 -6.51
C ARG A 105 -5.52 2.57 -6.64
N ALA A 106 -5.39 3.75 -7.20
CA ALA A 106 -6.57 4.58 -7.40
C ALA A 106 -7.43 3.96 -8.47
N ARG A 107 -8.72 4.10 -8.35
CA ARG A 107 -9.62 3.54 -9.33
C ARG A 107 -9.34 4.11 -10.70
N SER A 108 -8.98 5.36 -10.75
CA SER A 108 -8.68 6.01 -12.02
C SER A 108 -7.44 5.42 -12.68
N ASP A 109 -6.60 4.73 -11.92
CA ASP A 109 -5.42 4.11 -12.50
C ASP A 109 -5.73 2.74 -13.08
N THR A 110 -6.93 2.27 -12.91
CA THR A 110 -7.27 0.98 -13.42
C THR A 110 -7.28 1.12 -14.92
N PRO A 111 -6.56 0.32 -15.57
CA PRO A 111 -6.42 0.41 -16.99
C PRO A 111 -7.71 0.14 -17.64
N ILE A 112 -8.33 1.06 -18.03
CA ILE A 112 -9.56 0.86 -18.60
C ILE A 112 -9.40 0.41 -19.92
N LEU A 113 -8.27 0.41 -20.32
CA LEU A 113 -7.94 -0.09 -21.54
C LEU A 113 -8.81 -1.20 -21.84
N ARG A 114 -8.99 -1.93 -20.96
CA ARG A 114 -9.66 -3.10 -21.17
C ARG A 114 -10.93 -2.62 -21.66
N ALA A 115 -11.30 -1.67 -21.19
CA ALA A 115 -12.57 -1.24 -21.53
C ALA A 115 -12.43 -0.74 -22.87
N ALA A 116 -11.49 -0.08 -23.03
CA ALA A 116 -11.31 0.54 -24.27
C ALA A 116 -11.40 -0.49 -25.29
N SER A 117 -11.14 -1.58 -24.92
CA SER A 117 -11.15 -2.49 -25.94
C SER A 117 -12.43 -2.71 -26.52
#